data_7a6886c84e0962990480b258ada5d340
#
_entry.id   7a6886c84e0962990480b258ada5d340
#
_cell.length_a   1.000
_cell.length_b   1.000
_cell.length_c   1.000
_cell.angle_alpha   90.00
_cell.angle_beta   90.00
_cell.angle_gamma   90.00
#
_symmetry.space_group_name_H-M   'P 1'
#
loop_
_entity.id
_entity.type
_entity.pdbx_description
1 polymer ?
#
loop_
_entity_poly.entity_id
_entity_poly.type
_entity_poly.pdbx_seq_one_letter_code
_entity_poly.pdbx_strand_id
1 'polypeptide(L)' 'MAKKTANLVSKRNSLRTHRQTFTLNDEENKALNRYISKYKVLNKSKFIRETLMIAIIRKMEEDHPTLFD' A
#
# COMPACT_ATOMS: atom_id res chain seq x y z
N MET A 1 -28.63 -12.52 4.57
CA MET A 1 -27.32 -12.23 3.94
C MET A 1 -27.20 -10.84 3.40
N ALA A 2 -28.05 -9.98 3.85
CA ALA A 2 -27.99 -8.60 3.41
C ALA A 2 -26.66 -7.96 3.79
N LYS A 3 -26.10 -8.38 4.90
CA LYS A 3 -24.80 -7.85 5.31
C LYS A 3 -23.72 -8.12 4.28
N LYS A 4 -23.70 -9.34 3.77
CA LYS A 4 -22.69 -9.68 2.78
C LYS A 4 -22.85 -8.85 1.52
N THR A 5 -24.08 -8.66 1.11
CA THR A 5 -24.34 -7.89 -0.08
C THR A 5 -23.85 -6.46 0.11
N ALA A 6 -24.17 -5.87 1.26
CA ALA A 6 -23.72 -4.52 1.54
C ALA A 6 -22.20 -4.43 1.58
N ASN A 7 -21.55 -5.41 2.20
CA ASN A 7 -20.11 -5.43 2.26
C ASN A 7 -19.50 -5.54 0.87
N LEU A 8 -20.10 -6.34 0.02
CA LEU A 8 -19.60 -6.49 -1.33
C LEU A 8 -19.67 -5.17 -2.09
N VAL A 9 -20.76 -4.46 -1.94
CA VAL A 9 -20.89 -3.16 -2.58
C VAL A 9 -19.82 -2.20 -2.09
N SER A 10 -19.62 -2.15 -0.78
CA SER A 10 -18.59 -1.30 -0.22
C SER A 10 -17.20 -1.69 -0.73
N LYS A 11 -16.94 -2.99 -0.76
CA LYS A 11 -15.64 -3.47 -1.18
C LYS A 11 -15.38 -3.23 -2.66
N ARG A 12 -16.45 -3.14 -3.45
CA ARG A 12 -16.27 -2.91 -4.86
C ARG A 12 -15.50 -1.64 -5.13
N ASN A 13 -15.75 -0.60 -4.35
CA ASN A 13 -15.04 0.67 -4.52
C ASN A 13 -13.59 0.58 -4.11
N SER A 14 -13.24 -0.41 -3.31
CA SER A 14 -11.87 -0.56 -2.84
C SER A 14 -11.19 -1.82 -3.39
N LEU A 15 -11.77 -2.41 -4.43
CA LEU A 15 -11.15 -3.58 -5.05
C LEU A 15 -9.83 -3.19 -5.70
N ARG A 16 -8.85 -4.05 -5.54
CA ARG A 16 -7.53 -3.83 -6.11
C ARG A 16 -7.45 -4.49 -7.47
N THR A 17 -7.75 -3.72 -8.50
CA THR A 17 -7.79 -4.23 -9.86
C THR A 17 -6.64 -3.75 -10.72
N HIS A 18 -5.81 -2.86 -10.19
CA HIS A 18 -4.67 -2.31 -10.94
C HIS A 18 -3.40 -2.93 -10.44
N ARG A 19 -2.78 -3.73 -11.27
CA ARG A 19 -1.54 -4.41 -10.90
C ARG A 19 -0.36 -3.52 -11.21
N GLN A 20 0.53 -3.37 -10.23
CA GLN A 20 1.78 -2.66 -10.41
C GLN A 20 2.92 -3.64 -10.14
N THR A 21 3.93 -3.62 -10.99
CA THR A 21 5.07 -4.49 -10.80
C THR A 21 6.35 -3.67 -10.71
N PHE A 22 7.31 -4.21 -9.99
CA PHE A 22 8.60 -3.56 -9.85
C PHE A 22 9.65 -4.61 -9.58
N THR A 23 10.90 -4.25 -9.82
CA THR A 23 12.00 -5.15 -9.56
C THR A 23 12.97 -4.49 -8.58
N LEU A 24 13.65 -5.32 -7.81
CA LEU A 24 14.63 -4.85 -6.85
C LEU A 24 15.98 -5.47 -7.18
N ASN A 25 17.03 -4.70 -6.97
CA ASN A 25 18.35 -5.28 -7.06
C ASN A 25 18.63 -6.11 -5.80
N ASP A 26 19.78 -6.77 -5.77
CA ASP A 26 20.09 -7.69 -4.68
C ASP A 26 20.13 -6.98 -3.33
N GLU A 27 20.71 -5.80 -3.28
CA GLU A 27 20.81 -5.07 -2.02
C GLU A 27 19.45 -4.60 -1.53
N GLU A 28 18.65 -4.11 -2.45
CA GLU A 28 17.30 -3.68 -2.10
C GLU A 28 16.47 -4.84 -1.60
N ASN A 29 16.59 -5.98 -2.28
CA ASN A 29 15.85 -7.16 -1.87
C ASN A 29 16.27 -7.64 -0.49
N LYS A 30 17.56 -7.59 -0.20
CA LYS A 30 18.05 -7.96 1.12
C LYS A 30 17.50 -7.03 2.19
N ALA A 31 17.49 -5.74 1.90
CA ALA A 31 16.96 -4.77 2.85
C ALA A 31 15.48 -5.01 3.13
N LEU A 32 14.71 -5.28 2.09
CA LEU A 32 13.30 -5.56 2.26
C LEU A 32 13.07 -6.80 3.11
N ASN A 33 13.79 -7.87 2.79
CA ASN A 33 13.64 -9.12 3.54
C ASN A 33 14.07 -8.97 4.99
N ARG A 34 15.11 -8.18 5.24
CA ARG A 34 15.56 -7.91 6.60
C ARG A 34 14.47 -7.18 7.38
N TYR A 35 13.87 -6.18 6.76
CA TYR A 35 12.79 -5.44 7.41
C TYR A 35 11.61 -6.35 7.74
N ILE A 36 11.21 -7.15 6.78
CA ILE A 36 10.08 -8.04 6.96
C ILE A 36 10.33 -9.02 8.11
N SER A 37 11.53 -9.56 8.18
CA SER A 37 11.89 -10.49 9.25
C SER A 37 11.96 -9.79 10.59
N LYS A 38 12.60 -8.62 10.62
CA LYS A 38 12.81 -7.90 11.88
C LYS A 38 11.50 -7.48 12.52
N TYR A 39 10.59 -6.99 11.71
CA TYR A 39 9.32 -6.47 12.24
C TYR A 39 8.18 -7.45 12.06
N LYS A 40 8.49 -8.67 11.66
CA LYS A 40 7.51 -9.75 11.54
C LYS A 40 6.30 -9.35 10.74
N VAL A 41 6.57 -8.80 9.55
CA VAL A 41 5.50 -8.38 8.66
C VAL A 41 4.84 -9.61 8.07
N LEU A 42 3.57 -9.82 8.41
CA LEU A 42 2.86 -11.01 7.95
C LEU A 42 2.29 -10.88 6.55
N ASN A 43 1.93 -9.67 6.17
CA ASN A 43 1.36 -9.43 4.85
C ASN A 43 2.26 -8.45 4.10
N LYS A 44 3.13 -9.01 3.27
CA LYS A 44 4.11 -8.24 2.53
C LYS A 44 3.46 -7.26 1.56
N SER A 45 2.43 -7.72 0.86
CA SER A 45 1.75 -6.86 -0.10
C SER A 45 1.09 -5.66 0.57
N LYS A 46 0.46 -5.90 1.71
CA LYS A 46 -0.16 -4.82 2.45
C LYS A 46 0.87 -3.82 2.92
N PHE A 47 1.99 -4.31 3.44
CA PHE A 47 3.07 -3.44 3.89
C PHE A 47 3.56 -2.55 2.77
N ILE A 48 3.80 -3.13 1.60
CA ILE A 48 4.31 -2.37 0.47
C ILE A 48 3.28 -1.33 0.01
N ARG A 49 2.00 -1.73 -0.07
CA ARG A 49 0.96 -0.78 -0.48
C ARG A 49 0.86 0.39 0.48
N GLU A 50 0.86 0.11 1.77
CA GLU A 50 0.72 1.16 2.76
C GLU A 50 1.92 2.09 2.74
N THR A 51 3.11 1.53 2.62
CA THR A 51 4.31 2.34 2.55
C THR A 51 4.30 3.23 1.32
N LEU A 52 3.89 2.67 0.20
CA LEU A 52 3.79 3.42 -1.04
C LEU A 52 2.80 4.57 -0.91
N MET A 53 1.63 4.30 -0.35
CA MET A 53 0.61 5.34 -0.22
C MET A 53 1.03 6.43 0.74
N ILE A 54 1.69 6.05 1.83
CA ILE A 54 2.20 7.05 2.77
C ILE A 54 3.22 7.95 2.07
N ALA A 55 4.11 7.36 1.30
CA ALA A 55 5.12 8.13 0.59
C ALA A 55 4.49 9.09 -0.41
N ILE A 56 3.49 8.61 -1.13
CA ILE A 56 2.80 9.44 -2.12
C ILE A 56 2.09 10.60 -1.46
N ILE A 57 1.35 10.31 -0.40
CA ILE A 57 0.58 11.35 0.29
C ILE A 57 1.51 12.40 0.87
N ARG A 58 2.60 11.97 1.49
CA ARG A 58 3.57 12.90 2.04
C ARG A 58 4.16 13.80 0.97
N LYS A 59 4.53 13.20 -0.15
CA LYS A 59 5.14 13.98 -1.21
C LYS A 59 4.17 15.00 -1.78
N MET A 60 2.93 14.60 -1.93
CA MET A 60 1.91 15.51 -2.44
C MET A 60 1.66 16.66 -1.47
N GLU A 61 1.67 16.37 -0.18
CA GLU A 61 1.50 17.42 0.81
C GLU A 61 2.66 18.40 0.82
N GLU A 62 3.86 17.90 0.62
CA GLU A 62 5.03 18.77 0.53
C GLU A 62 4.97 19.69 -0.68
N ASP A 63 4.59 19.12 -1.82
CA ASP A 63 4.56 19.87 -3.06
C ASP A 63 3.37 20.79 -3.16
N HIS A 64 2.27 20.42 -2.52
CA HIS A 64 1.01 21.16 -2.59
C HIS A 64 0.39 21.27 -1.21
N PRO A 65 0.99 22.07 -0.34
CA PRO A 65 0.48 22.18 1.02
C PRO A 65 -0.95 22.70 1.10
N THR A 66 -1.41 23.35 0.06
CA THR A 66 -2.77 23.90 0.03
C THR A 66 -3.73 23.00 -0.73
N LEU A 67 -3.36 21.75 -0.87
CA LEU A 67 -4.18 20.83 -1.64
C LEU A 67 -5.62 20.76 -1.16
N PHE A 68 -5.82 20.94 0.11
CA PHE A 68 -7.15 20.82 0.69
C PHE A 68 -7.80 22.15 1.02
N ASP A 69 -7.26 23.20 0.54
CA ASP A 69 -7.84 24.54 0.77
C ASP A 69 -9.11 24.79 -0.07
#